data_44b7be75f461466355e9a972fb2436ba
#
_entry.id   44b7be75f461466355e9a972fb2436ba
#
_cell.length_a   1.000
_cell.length_b   1.000
_cell.length_c   1.000
_cell.angle_alpha   90.00
_cell.angle_beta   90.00
_cell.angle_gamma   90.00
#
_symmetry.space_group_name_H-M   'P 1'
#
loop_
_entity.id
_entity.type
_entity.pdbx_description
1 polymer ?
#
loop_
_entity_poly.entity_id
_entity_poly.type
_entity_poly.pdbx_seq_one_letter_code
_entity_poly.pdbx_strand_id
1 'polypeptide(L)'
;FENQAVERVGFWAYGFAKVLSVALSAFLAAAVSIGLFVGALFLLGLPETQPALEGGEGYLGFAASGHTVGYYLARITITGLSCSLASVFGLMMTAIIRNVFVGLLAPLVGYYLYSVLHAVVSLATHSLWITQAFRLSGILFYQAFEDPGFSFLWSSVVMLTMTALCAKGFLGRLRKEQGL
;
A
#
# COMPACT_ATOMS: atom_id res chain seq x y z
N PHE A 1 28.60 -3.12 10.02
CA PHE A 1 27.95 -1.80 10.27
C PHE A 1 26.60 -1.95 10.99
N GLU A 2 25.72 -2.87 10.55
CA GLU A 2 24.39 -3.04 11.17
C GLU A 2 24.47 -3.54 12.63
N ASN A 3 25.35 -4.49 12.95
CA ASN A 3 25.51 -4.99 14.31
C ASN A 3 25.96 -3.90 15.29
N GLN A 4 26.87 -3.03 14.88
CA GLN A 4 27.34 -1.91 15.70
C GLN A 4 26.25 -0.87 15.96
N ALA A 5 25.36 -0.64 15.00
CA ALA A 5 24.22 0.27 15.17
C ALA A 5 23.19 -0.30 16.16
N VAL A 6 22.93 -1.61 16.09
CA VAL A 6 22.00 -2.29 17.00
C VAL A 6 22.54 -2.31 18.44
N GLU A 7 23.85 -2.54 18.63
CA GLU A 7 24.47 -2.51 19.96
C GLU A 7 24.39 -1.14 20.63
N ARG A 8 24.48 -0.05 19.84
CA ARG A 8 24.46 1.32 20.37
C ARG A 8 23.07 1.85 20.69
N VAL A 9 22.08 1.51 19.87
CA VAL A 9 20.74 2.14 19.91
C VAL A 9 19.69 1.18 20.50
N GLY A 10 20.01 -0.10 20.57
CA GLY A 10 19.07 -1.15 20.94
C GLY A 10 18.26 -1.68 19.75
N PHE A 11 18.00 -2.99 19.81
CA PHE A 11 17.34 -3.74 18.75
C PHE A 11 16.00 -3.15 18.28
N TRP A 12 15.13 -2.86 19.22
CA TRP A 12 13.79 -2.38 18.90
C TRP A 12 13.81 -0.99 18.25
N ALA A 13 14.63 -0.09 18.79
CA ALA A 13 14.73 1.27 18.27
C ALA A 13 15.30 1.27 16.83
N TYR A 14 16.35 0.48 16.58
CA TYR A 14 16.91 0.33 15.24
C TYR A 14 15.93 -0.30 14.25
N GLY A 15 15.30 -1.42 14.62
CA GLY A 15 14.36 -2.11 13.75
C GLY A 15 13.14 -1.25 13.40
N PHE A 16 12.57 -0.57 14.39
CA PHE A 16 11.46 0.37 14.15
C PHE A 16 11.86 1.56 13.29
N ALA A 17 13.01 2.18 13.57
CA ALA A 17 13.50 3.31 12.77
C ALA A 17 13.71 2.91 11.30
N LYS A 18 14.26 1.71 11.05
CA LYS A 18 14.47 1.20 9.69
C LYS A 18 13.15 0.96 8.96
N VAL A 19 12.19 0.29 9.59
CA VAL A 19 10.86 0.06 8.99
C VAL A 19 10.16 1.38 8.73
N LEU A 20 10.13 2.27 9.70
CA LEU A 20 9.46 3.58 9.58
C LEU A 20 10.10 4.43 8.48
N SER A 21 11.42 4.49 8.41
CA SER A 21 12.16 5.22 7.38
C SER A 21 11.80 4.70 5.97
N VAL A 22 11.81 3.37 5.78
CA VAL A 22 11.46 2.76 4.49
C VAL A 22 9.99 3.02 4.12
N ALA A 23 9.07 2.85 5.07
CA ALA A 23 7.66 3.09 4.84
C ALA A 23 7.36 4.55 4.49
N LEU A 24 7.91 5.49 5.28
CA LEU A 24 7.70 6.93 5.05
C LEU A 24 8.33 7.41 3.76
N SER A 25 9.57 6.99 3.45
CA SER A 25 10.22 7.40 2.19
C SER A 25 9.45 6.91 0.97
N ALA A 26 8.96 5.67 0.98
CA ALA A 26 8.15 5.12 -0.09
C ALA A 26 6.78 5.85 -0.21
N PHE A 27 6.14 6.12 0.93
CA PHE A 27 4.91 6.90 0.96
C PHE A 27 5.08 8.28 0.37
N LEU A 28 6.08 9.02 0.84
CA LEU A 28 6.35 10.40 0.37
C LEU A 28 6.73 10.43 -1.09
N ALA A 29 7.57 9.50 -1.55
CA ALA A 29 7.95 9.43 -2.97
C ALA A 29 6.73 9.19 -3.86
N ALA A 30 5.85 8.26 -3.50
CA ALA A 30 4.61 8.00 -4.23
C ALA A 30 3.65 9.19 -4.16
N ALA A 31 3.45 9.77 -2.97
CA ALA A 31 2.55 10.90 -2.78
C ALA A 31 2.99 12.13 -3.57
N VAL A 32 4.29 12.44 -3.56
CA VAL A 32 4.85 13.56 -4.35
C VAL A 32 4.72 13.28 -5.84
N SER A 33 5.05 12.08 -6.32
CA SER A 33 4.96 11.73 -7.74
C SER A 33 3.54 11.84 -8.28
N ILE A 34 2.56 11.29 -7.56
CA ILE A 34 1.16 11.36 -7.97
C ILE A 34 0.61 12.78 -7.77
N GLY A 35 0.99 13.46 -6.69
CA GLY A 35 0.59 14.84 -6.44
C GLY A 35 1.06 15.79 -7.54
N LEU A 36 2.29 15.64 -8.02
CA LEU A 36 2.80 16.39 -9.17
C LEU A 36 2.04 16.06 -10.46
N PHE A 37 1.77 14.78 -10.70
CA PHE A 37 0.99 14.37 -11.86
C PHE A 37 -0.43 14.95 -11.83
N VAL A 38 -1.13 14.81 -10.71
CA VAL A 38 -2.48 15.37 -10.52
C VAL A 38 -2.44 16.90 -10.64
N GLY A 39 -1.45 17.56 -10.03
CA GLY A 39 -1.25 19.01 -10.15
C GLY A 39 -1.04 19.46 -11.59
N ALA A 40 -0.26 18.72 -12.37
CA ALA A 40 -0.07 19.01 -13.79
C ALA A 40 -1.39 18.86 -14.59
N LEU A 41 -2.21 17.85 -14.28
CA LEU A 41 -3.52 17.68 -14.90
C LEU A 41 -4.46 18.87 -14.60
N PHE A 42 -4.46 19.35 -13.36
CA PHE A 42 -5.22 20.55 -12.99
C PHE A 42 -4.76 21.80 -13.76
N LEU A 43 -3.45 21.98 -13.89
CA LEU A 43 -2.90 23.11 -14.66
C LEU A 43 -3.25 23.06 -16.15
N LEU A 44 -3.39 21.85 -16.70
CA LEU A 44 -3.77 21.64 -18.10
C LEU A 44 -5.28 21.69 -18.33
N GLY A 45 -6.09 21.87 -17.30
CA GLY A 45 -7.55 21.92 -17.39
C GLY A 45 -8.20 20.58 -17.73
N LEU A 46 -7.50 19.47 -17.51
CA LEU A 46 -7.95 18.11 -17.86
C LEU A 46 -8.77 17.34 -16.79
N PRO A 47 -8.89 17.81 -15.52
CA PRO A 47 -9.55 17.00 -14.49
C PRO A 47 -11.03 16.76 -14.72
N GLU A 48 -11.71 17.58 -15.51
CA GLU A 48 -13.15 17.42 -15.77
C GLU A 48 -13.47 16.33 -16.80
N THR A 49 -12.50 15.95 -17.63
CA THR A 49 -12.70 14.97 -18.71
C THR A 49 -12.30 13.54 -18.34
N GLN A 50 -11.48 13.38 -17.32
CA GLN A 50 -10.94 12.08 -16.93
C GLN A 50 -11.91 11.13 -16.19
N PRO A 51 -12.89 11.60 -15.42
CA PRO A 51 -13.84 10.71 -14.75
C PRO A 51 -14.58 9.77 -15.70
N ALA A 52 -14.89 10.26 -16.89
CA ALA A 52 -15.56 9.48 -17.92
C ALA A 52 -14.67 8.41 -18.56
N LEU A 53 -13.35 8.62 -18.57
CA LEU A 53 -12.37 7.69 -19.11
C LEU A 53 -11.95 6.60 -18.09
N GLU A 54 -11.91 6.94 -16.81
CA GLU A 54 -11.53 5.99 -15.77
C GLU A 54 -12.64 5.01 -15.38
N GLY A 55 -13.90 5.27 -15.77
CA GLY A 55 -15.02 4.34 -15.60
C GLY A 55 -15.21 3.79 -14.18
N GLY A 56 -14.55 4.39 -13.21
CA GLY A 56 -14.49 3.91 -11.86
C GLY A 56 -15.70 4.39 -11.05
N GLU A 57 -16.52 3.45 -10.63
CA GLU A 57 -17.67 3.72 -9.76
C GLU A 57 -17.29 4.50 -8.49
N GLY A 58 -16.06 4.30 -7.97
CA GLY A 58 -15.52 5.05 -6.84
C GLY A 58 -15.35 6.54 -7.08
N TYR A 59 -14.99 6.93 -8.31
CA TYR A 59 -14.96 8.35 -8.68
C TYR A 59 -16.35 8.96 -8.71
N LEU A 60 -17.34 8.23 -9.26
CA LEU A 60 -18.72 8.72 -9.36
C LEU A 60 -19.31 9.06 -7.98
N GLY A 61 -19.00 8.27 -6.95
CA GLY A 61 -19.42 8.54 -5.58
C GLY A 61 -18.87 9.86 -5.03
N PHE A 62 -17.60 10.15 -5.24
CA PHE A 62 -16.98 11.42 -4.83
C PHE A 62 -17.43 12.59 -5.71
N ALA A 63 -17.59 12.38 -7.02
CA ALA A 63 -18.07 13.41 -7.94
C ALA A 63 -19.53 13.78 -7.65
N ALA A 64 -20.39 12.80 -7.40
CA ALA A 64 -21.79 13.03 -7.05
C ALA A 64 -21.96 13.81 -5.73
N SER A 65 -21.00 13.63 -4.80
CA SER A 65 -20.96 14.39 -3.54
C SER A 65 -20.28 15.76 -3.66
N GLY A 66 -19.78 16.14 -4.84
CA GLY A 66 -19.03 17.39 -5.05
C GLY A 66 -17.60 17.39 -4.48
N HIS A 67 -17.07 16.23 -4.14
CA HIS A 67 -15.78 16.10 -3.44
C HIS A 67 -14.63 15.60 -4.34
N THR A 68 -14.48 16.19 -5.53
CA THR A 68 -13.42 15.82 -6.49
C THR A 68 -12.01 15.87 -5.88
N VAL A 69 -11.71 16.91 -5.11
CA VAL A 69 -10.42 17.03 -4.41
C VAL A 69 -10.25 15.91 -3.40
N GLY A 70 -11.32 15.53 -2.69
CA GLY A 70 -11.32 14.42 -1.75
C GLY A 70 -10.96 13.09 -2.42
N TYR A 71 -11.46 12.83 -3.63
CA TYR A 71 -11.10 11.67 -4.42
C TYR A 71 -9.59 11.60 -4.73
N TYR A 72 -9.02 12.69 -5.24
CA TYR A 72 -7.58 12.71 -5.56
C TYR A 72 -6.70 12.56 -4.31
N LEU A 73 -7.08 13.17 -3.19
CA LEU A 73 -6.37 13.00 -1.92
C LEU A 73 -6.45 11.55 -1.43
N ALA A 74 -7.62 10.93 -1.51
CA ALA A 74 -7.78 9.52 -1.17
C ALA A 74 -6.91 8.62 -2.06
N ARG A 75 -6.88 8.88 -3.37
CA ARG A 75 -6.05 8.16 -4.33
C ARG A 75 -4.55 8.28 -4.02
N ILE A 76 -4.06 9.49 -3.77
CA ILE A 76 -2.67 9.75 -3.38
C ILE A 76 -2.34 8.97 -2.10
N THR A 77 -3.21 9.02 -1.10
CA THR A 77 -2.99 8.35 0.18
C THR A 77 -2.94 6.83 0.03
N ILE A 78 -3.92 6.22 -0.65
CA ILE A 78 -3.96 4.77 -0.86
C ILE A 78 -2.76 4.27 -1.67
N THR A 79 -2.35 5.01 -2.70
CA THR A 79 -1.15 4.64 -3.48
C THR A 79 0.11 4.76 -2.63
N GLY A 80 0.23 5.81 -1.82
CA GLY A 80 1.32 5.96 -0.86
C GLY A 80 1.39 4.80 0.13
N LEU A 81 0.25 4.39 0.69
CA LEU A 81 0.16 3.22 1.58
C LEU A 81 0.53 1.92 0.87
N SER A 82 0.11 1.74 -0.38
CA SER A 82 0.47 0.56 -1.19
C SER A 82 1.98 0.49 -1.46
N CYS A 83 2.62 1.62 -1.77
CA CYS A 83 4.07 1.71 -1.94
C CYS A 83 4.82 1.44 -0.63
N SER A 84 4.30 1.92 0.50
CA SER A 84 4.84 1.61 1.83
C SER A 84 4.77 0.11 2.13
N LEU A 85 3.62 -0.52 1.87
CA LEU A 85 3.44 -1.97 2.04
C LEU A 85 4.44 -2.74 1.17
N ALA A 86 4.55 -2.40 -0.12
CA ALA A 86 5.47 -3.05 -1.04
C ALA A 86 6.94 -2.93 -0.57
N SER A 87 7.34 -1.75 -0.10
CA SER A 87 8.71 -1.49 0.37
C SER A 87 9.03 -2.22 1.66
N VAL A 88 8.10 -2.25 2.63
CA VAL A 88 8.28 -2.98 3.89
C VAL A 88 8.27 -4.50 3.64
N PHE A 89 7.44 -4.97 2.72
CA PHE A 89 7.46 -6.38 2.29
C PHE A 89 8.80 -6.76 1.64
N GLY A 90 9.33 -5.92 0.74
CA GLY A 90 10.65 -6.10 0.15
C GLY A 90 11.76 -6.13 1.21
N LEU A 91 11.70 -5.25 2.21
CA LEU A 91 12.62 -5.23 3.34
C LEU A 91 12.55 -6.54 4.14
N MET A 92 11.36 -7.04 4.44
CA MET A 92 11.15 -8.32 5.12
C MET A 92 11.75 -9.48 4.31
N MET A 93 11.49 -9.53 3.02
CA MET A 93 12.00 -10.59 2.14
C MET A 93 13.53 -10.55 1.99
N THR A 94 14.12 -9.36 1.94
CA THR A 94 15.59 -9.18 1.95
C THR A 94 16.20 -9.76 3.23
N ALA A 95 15.58 -9.54 4.37
CA ALA A 95 16.05 -10.10 5.64
C ALA A 95 15.91 -11.63 5.71
N ILE A 96 14.88 -12.20 5.08
CA ILE A 96 14.66 -13.66 5.06
C ILE A 96 15.67 -14.35 4.13
N ILE A 97 15.86 -13.84 2.92
CA ILE A 97 16.60 -14.50 1.84
C ILE A 97 18.05 -13.96 1.75
N ARG A 98 18.34 -12.86 2.43
CA ARG A 98 19.68 -12.20 2.42
C ARG A 98 20.17 -11.81 1.02
N ASN A 99 19.25 -11.51 0.12
CA ASN A 99 19.54 -11.11 -1.26
C ASN A 99 18.74 -9.85 -1.61
N VAL A 100 19.46 -8.79 -1.98
CA VAL A 100 18.86 -7.49 -2.32
C VAL A 100 17.98 -7.57 -3.57
N PHE A 101 18.37 -8.38 -4.57
CA PHE A 101 17.57 -8.55 -5.78
C PHE A 101 16.23 -9.21 -5.49
N VAL A 102 16.22 -10.15 -4.57
CA VAL A 102 14.97 -10.78 -4.10
C VAL A 102 14.09 -9.75 -3.40
N GLY A 103 14.68 -8.90 -2.57
CA GLY A 103 13.94 -7.81 -1.91
C GLY A 103 13.28 -6.85 -2.91
N LEU A 104 13.94 -6.56 -4.02
CA LEU A 104 13.39 -5.71 -5.08
C LEU A 104 12.28 -6.39 -5.90
N LEU A 105 12.41 -7.68 -6.19
CA LEU A 105 11.44 -8.44 -6.97
C LEU A 105 10.28 -9.00 -6.14
N ALA A 106 10.49 -9.24 -4.85
CA ALA A 106 9.50 -9.83 -3.97
C ALA A 106 8.15 -9.07 -3.95
N PRO A 107 8.09 -7.74 -3.92
CA PRO A 107 6.82 -7.03 -3.97
C PRO A 107 6.03 -7.33 -5.24
N LEU A 108 6.70 -7.42 -6.38
CA LEU A 108 6.07 -7.74 -7.67
C LEU A 108 5.52 -9.16 -7.66
N VAL A 109 6.35 -10.13 -7.30
CA VAL A 109 5.94 -11.54 -7.20
C VAL A 109 4.84 -11.73 -6.16
N GLY A 110 4.98 -11.10 -5.00
CA GLY A 110 3.99 -11.12 -3.93
C GLY A 110 2.64 -10.56 -4.37
N TYR A 111 2.64 -9.46 -5.11
CA TYR A 111 1.44 -8.87 -5.68
C TYR A 111 0.74 -9.83 -6.65
N TYR A 112 1.50 -10.48 -7.56
CA TYR A 112 0.93 -11.45 -8.48
C TYR A 112 0.35 -12.68 -7.77
N LEU A 113 1.09 -13.24 -6.82
CA LEU A 113 0.62 -14.38 -6.03
C LEU A 113 -0.64 -14.03 -5.24
N TYR A 114 -0.64 -12.85 -4.61
CA TYR A 114 -1.82 -12.36 -3.90
C TYR A 114 -3.00 -12.17 -4.85
N SER A 115 -2.81 -11.59 -6.03
CA SER A 115 -3.87 -11.38 -7.02
C SER A 115 -4.47 -12.69 -7.51
N VAL A 116 -3.63 -13.70 -7.78
CA VAL A 116 -4.10 -15.05 -8.17
C VAL A 116 -4.89 -15.69 -7.02
N LEU A 117 -4.35 -15.67 -5.81
CA LEU A 117 -5.03 -16.22 -4.64
C LEU A 117 -6.38 -15.53 -4.39
N HIS A 118 -6.39 -14.21 -4.47
CA HIS A 118 -7.60 -13.42 -4.32
C HIS A 118 -8.65 -13.77 -5.38
N ALA A 119 -8.25 -13.91 -6.65
CA ALA A 119 -9.14 -14.32 -7.74
C ALA A 119 -9.73 -15.72 -7.51
N VAL A 120 -8.91 -16.68 -7.08
CA VAL A 120 -9.36 -18.05 -6.77
C VAL A 120 -10.37 -18.05 -5.62
N VAL A 121 -10.08 -17.34 -4.54
CA VAL A 121 -10.97 -17.21 -3.36
C VAL A 121 -12.27 -16.52 -3.74
N SER A 122 -12.21 -15.45 -4.54
CA SER A 122 -13.39 -14.73 -5.01
C SER A 122 -14.28 -15.58 -5.87
N LEU A 123 -13.70 -16.38 -6.78
CA LEU A 123 -14.44 -17.34 -7.61
C LEU A 123 -15.07 -18.47 -6.78
N ALA A 124 -14.33 -18.99 -5.81
CA ALA A 124 -14.81 -20.08 -4.96
C ALA A 124 -15.95 -19.66 -4.03
N THR A 125 -15.91 -18.43 -3.54
CA THR A 125 -16.90 -17.92 -2.58
C THR A 125 -18.07 -17.21 -3.25
N HIS A 126 -17.95 -16.81 -4.53
CA HIS A 126 -18.91 -15.98 -5.27
C HIS A 126 -19.32 -14.71 -4.52
N SER A 127 -18.45 -14.21 -3.62
CA SER A 127 -18.74 -13.09 -2.75
C SER A 127 -18.20 -11.78 -3.33
N LEU A 128 -19.08 -10.86 -3.66
CA LEU A 128 -18.71 -9.51 -4.07
C LEU A 128 -17.92 -8.79 -2.99
N TRP A 129 -18.25 -9.04 -1.72
CA TRP A 129 -17.55 -8.44 -0.59
C TRP A 129 -16.06 -8.83 -0.55
N ILE A 130 -15.75 -10.13 -0.70
CA ILE A 130 -14.37 -10.61 -0.76
C ILE A 130 -13.66 -10.07 -2.00
N THR A 131 -14.35 -10.06 -3.14
CA THR A 131 -13.80 -9.57 -4.41
C THR A 131 -13.37 -8.11 -4.32
N GLN A 132 -14.09 -7.29 -3.58
CA GLN A 132 -13.81 -5.86 -3.50
C GLN A 132 -13.05 -5.46 -2.23
N ALA A 133 -13.39 -6.03 -1.08
CA ALA A 133 -12.84 -5.62 0.21
C ALA A 133 -11.34 -5.89 0.36
N PHE A 134 -10.81 -6.95 -0.25
CA PHE A 134 -9.41 -7.36 -0.15
C PHE A 134 -8.60 -7.13 -1.42
N ARG A 135 -9.08 -6.33 -2.35
CA ARG A 135 -8.37 -6.02 -3.59
C ARG A 135 -7.28 -5.00 -3.36
N LEU A 136 -6.01 -5.42 -3.34
CA LEU A 136 -4.86 -4.52 -3.13
C LEU A 136 -4.61 -3.55 -4.28
N SER A 137 -5.02 -3.87 -5.49
CA SER A 137 -4.92 -2.98 -6.65
C SER A 137 -6.03 -1.94 -6.71
N GLY A 138 -7.10 -2.16 -5.95
CA GLY A 138 -8.25 -1.29 -5.94
C GLY A 138 -7.98 -0.05 -5.11
N ILE A 139 -8.19 1.06 -5.67
CA ILE A 139 -8.00 2.33 -5.01
C ILE A 139 -9.18 2.62 -4.10
N LEU A 140 -10.38 2.23 -4.51
CA LEU A 140 -11.60 2.34 -3.72
C LEU A 140 -12.43 1.08 -3.99
N PHE A 141 -12.81 0.37 -2.96
CA PHE A 141 -13.62 -0.87 -3.04
C PHE A 141 -15.11 -0.52 -3.14
N TYR A 142 -15.42 0.32 -4.09
CA TYR A 142 -16.72 0.96 -4.20
C TYR A 142 -17.88 -0.03 -4.33
N GLN A 143 -17.71 -1.10 -5.09
CA GLN A 143 -18.80 -2.07 -5.30
C GLN A 143 -19.17 -2.85 -4.04
N ALA A 144 -18.24 -2.95 -3.06
CA ALA A 144 -18.53 -3.61 -1.79
C ALA A 144 -19.17 -2.68 -0.77
N PHE A 145 -18.97 -1.36 -0.93
CA PHE A 145 -19.42 -0.35 0.02
C PHE A 145 -20.04 0.82 -0.73
N GLU A 146 -21.25 1.18 -0.37
CA GLU A 146 -21.96 2.32 -0.97
C GLU A 146 -21.34 3.67 -0.60
N ASP A 147 -20.70 3.72 0.60
CA ASP A 147 -20.03 4.93 1.08
C ASP A 147 -18.55 4.94 0.67
N PRO A 148 -18.12 5.90 -0.19
CA PRO A 148 -16.73 6.05 -0.60
C PRO A 148 -15.79 6.34 0.57
N GLY A 149 -16.24 7.05 1.60
CA GLY A 149 -15.48 7.33 2.80
C GLY A 149 -15.17 6.06 3.58
N PHE A 150 -16.15 5.19 3.73
CA PHE A 150 -15.97 3.88 4.37
C PHE A 150 -15.05 2.98 3.56
N SER A 151 -15.17 2.96 2.22
CA SER A 151 -14.27 2.25 1.33
C SER A 151 -12.82 2.69 1.51
N PHE A 152 -12.58 4.00 1.60
CA PHE A 152 -11.26 4.57 1.84
C PHE A 152 -10.69 4.15 3.20
N LEU A 153 -11.49 4.23 4.26
CA LEU A 153 -11.08 3.82 5.60
C LEU A 153 -10.73 2.32 5.64
N TRP A 154 -11.56 1.48 5.06
CA TRP A 154 -11.33 0.04 4.99
C TRP A 154 -10.02 -0.29 4.26
N SER A 155 -9.82 0.29 3.08
CA SER A 155 -8.60 0.10 2.29
C SER A 155 -7.35 0.52 3.07
N SER A 156 -7.43 1.66 3.76
CA SER A 156 -6.34 2.17 4.59
C SER A 156 -6.02 1.23 5.74
N VAL A 157 -7.04 0.71 6.43
CA VAL A 157 -6.88 -0.25 7.53
C VAL A 157 -6.24 -1.54 7.04
N VAL A 158 -6.70 -2.09 5.91
CA VAL A 158 -6.12 -3.31 5.32
C VAL A 158 -4.64 -3.10 4.98
N MET A 159 -4.30 -2.00 4.29
CA MET A 159 -2.91 -1.70 3.91
C MET A 159 -2.00 -1.50 5.13
N LEU A 160 -2.45 -0.76 6.14
CA LEU A 160 -1.71 -0.55 7.38
C LEU A 160 -1.51 -1.86 8.17
N THR A 161 -2.54 -2.69 8.23
CA THR A 161 -2.47 -3.99 8.92
C THR A 161 -1.47 -4.92 8.22
N MET A 162 -1.51 -5.01 6.89
CA MET A 162 -0.55 -5.79 6.11
C MET A 162 0.88 -5.26 6.28
N THR A 163 1.06 -3.93 6.29
CA THR A 163 2.37 -3.30 6.53
C THR A 163 2.89 -3.63 7.93
N ALA A 164 2.04 -3.59 8.95
CA ALA A 164 2.40 -3.96 10.32
C ALA A 164 2.78 -5.45 10.44
N LEU A 165 2.07 -6.35 9.74
CA LEU A 165 2.42 -7.77 9.70
C LEU A 165 3.79 -8.00 9.03
N CYS A 166 4.09 -7.33 7.93
CA CYS A 166 5.39 -7.39 7.28
C CYS A 166 6.51 -6.83 8.19
N ALA A 167 6.25 -5.71 8.87
CA ALA A 167 7.17 -5.14 9.84
C ALA A 167 7.46 -6.09 11.00
N LYS A 168 6.43 -6.75 11.54
CA LYS A 168 6.58 -7.80 12.57
C LYS A 168 7.43 -8.97 12.08
N GLY A 169 7.20 -9.41 10.83
CA GLY A 169 8.00 -10.46 10.19
C GLY A 169 9.47 -10.07 10.07
N PHE A 170 9.77 -8.85 9.64
CA PHE A 170 11.12 -8.31 9.57
C PHE A 170 11.79 -8.27 10.95
N LEU A 171 11.11 -7.70 11.96
CA LEU A 171 11.63 -7.61 13.32
C LEU A 171 11.87 -9.00 13.94
N GLY A 172 10.94 -9.94 13.71
CA GLY A 172 11.10 -11.31 14.18
C GLY A 172 12.30 -12.03 13.56
N ARG A 173 12.62 -11.72 12.30
CA ARG A 173 13.81 -12.26 11.64
C ARG A 173 15.10 -11.65 12.18
N LEU A 174 15.14 -10.34 12.31
CA LEU A 174 16.27 -9.64 12.93
C LEU A 174 16.60 -10.16 14.33
N ARG A 175 15.57 -10.41 15.14
CA ARG A 175 15.72 -10.96 16.48
C ARG A 175 16.41 -12.33 16.48
N LYS A 176 15.99 -13.22 15.56
CA LYS A 176 16.60 -14.56 15.45
C LYS A 176 18.07 -14.51 15.03
N GLU A 177 18.45 -13.53 14.21
CA GLU A 177 19.85 -13.37 13.77
C GLU A 177 20.78 -12.88 14.87
N GLN A 178 20.24 -12.22 15.87
CA GLN A 178 21.01 -11.73 17.03
C GLN A 178 21.04 -12.70 18.22
N GLY A 179 20.38 -13.85 18.10
CA GLY A 179 20.36 -14.85 19.17
C GLY A 179 19.54 -14.44 20.40
N LEU A 180 18.62 -13.45 20.24
CA LEU A 180 17.76 -12.91 21.29
C LEU A 180 16.38 -13.57 21.32
#